data_0958101640deed7424f5325e12bba39b
#
_entry.id   0958101640deed7424f5325e12bba39b
#
_cell.length_a   1.000
_cell.length_b   1.000
_cell.length_c   1.000
_cell.angle_alpha   90.00
_cell.angle_beta   90.00
_cell.angle_gamma   90.00
#
_symmetry.space_group_name_H-M   'P 1'
#
loop_
_entity.id
_entity.type
_entity.pdbx_description
1 polymer ?
#
loop_
_entity_poly.entity_id
_entity_poly.type
_entity_poly.pdbx_seq_one_letter_code
_entity_poly.pdbx_strand_id
1 'polypeptide(L)'
;MISQKALDSITLIMFLIILLAIPIGLVQVILGGSLFSNVSAWMLRAVEIIFGITIVLMIVVLVLENEDPVHTLAWILVLLYIPVVGFFIYLFFGRNWRKSRLFSRKELQDSFSFEDVAGNFFKPDERENFSPLQIRISKLLDNNSKAILTYRNEVDILADTNDALDLICEEIAKARRYVHLEYFSIARDSTGKRLKELLISKASEGVEIRFIYDDVGCWNLGPRFKAELRKAGVQFVPFMPVWIPFLNSRLNYRNHRKLVIVDGSIGFLGGLNIGDKYMGKSKYFGYWRDSQVKLRGESVMALQAIFLMDWFFVSKQNLLTRESFANFAQLPELSSQEELYKPVQITASGPDTDHASIMQAYFCAISNARWSIRITTPYLILNGSLLMAFKTAALSGVKIQIILPGKADHFIVFWGSRSYYRELLELGVEIYEYQAGFIHAKVLIVDDELLSTGTANMDLRSFNHNFEVAAMIYDESITAQALEHFAEDMSKSRKVVLDEFQRRSIFKKGVESLCRLFSPLL
;
A
#
# COMPACT_ATOMS: atom_id res chain seq x y z
N MET A 1 16.64 6.53 29.86
CA MET A 1 15.88 6.55 28.58
C MET A 1 14.99 7.79 28.59
N ILE A 2 15.22 8.70 27.66
CA ILE A 2 14.36 9.88 27.49
C ILE A 2 13.03 9.38 26.94
N SER A 3 11.90 9.78 27.56
CA SER A 3 10.60 9.32 27.07
C SER A 3 10.29 9.90 25.68
N GLN A 4 9.60 9.15 24.84
CA GLN A 4 9.21 9.60 23.49
C GLN A 4 8.48 10.95 23.52
N LYS A 5 7.65 11.18 24.55
CA LYS A 5 6.97 12.48 24.78
C LYS A 5 7.94 13.63 25.01
N ALA A 6 9.07 13.39 25.70
CA ALA A 6 10.08 14.42 25.91
C ALA A 6 10.85 14.73 24.61
N LEU A 7 11.18 13.72 23.83
CA LEU A 7 11.77 13.88 22.50
C LEU A 7 10.85 14.70 21.57
N ASP A 8 9.58 14.39 21.54
CA ASP A 8 8.57 15.10 20.75
C ASP A 8 8.44 16.58 21.15
N SER A 9 8.47 16.85 22.45
CA SER A 9 8.38 18.22 22.95
C SER A 9 9.61 19.06 22.61
N ILE A 10 10.81 18.48 22.72
CA ILE A 10 12.08 19.11 22.32
C ILE A 10 12.02 19.49 20.85
N THR A 11 11.59 18.59 19.98
CA THR A 11 11.53 18.84 18.54
C THR A 11 10.47 19.88 18.15
N LEU A 12 9.32 19.91 18.82
CA LEU A 12 8.32 20.95 18.61
C LEU A 12 8.86 22.34 18.99
N ILE A 13 9.56 22.44 20.11
CA ILE A 13 10.21 23.68 20.55
C ILE A 13 11.24 24.12 19.54
N MET A 14 12.08 23.19 19.05
CA MET A 14 13.08 23.44 18.03
C MET A 14 12.47 23.93 16.71
N PHE A 15 11.35 23.33 16.30
CA PHE A 15 10.59 23.77 15.12
C PHE A 15 10.08 25.21 15.25
N LEU A 16 9.53 25.57 16.40
CA LEU A 16 9.04 26.92 16.67
C LEU A 16 10.18 27.95 16.67
N ILE A 17 11.35 27.61 17.23
CA ILE A 17 12.54 28.48 17.23
C ILE A 17 13.00 28.75 15.80
N ILE A 18 13.09 27.74 14.95
CA ILE A 18 13.51 27.89 13.56
C ILE A 18 12.49 28.67 12.74
N LEU A 19 11.20 28.41 12.94
CA LEU A 19 10.12 29.13 12.25
C LEU A 19 10.12 30.63 12.58
N LEU A 20 10.60 31.01 13.75
CA LEU A 20 10.81 32.41 14.16
C LEU A 20 12.11 33.01 13.63
N ALA A 21 13.17 32.20 13.50
CA ALA A 21 14.50 32.67 13.08
C ALA A 21 14.64 32.87 11.55
N ILE A 22 13.96 32.03 10.74
CA ILE A 22 14.07 32.08 9.27
C ILE A 22 13.53 33.37 8.65
N PRO A 23 12.36 33.91 9.02
CA PRO A 23 11.89 35.18 8.47
C PRO A 23 12.85 36.31 8.68
N ILE A 24 13.57 36.35 9.81
CA ILE A 24 14.53 37.40 10.12
C ILE A 24 15.74 37.35 9.18
N GLY A 25 16.29 36.16 8.93
CA GLY A 25 17.43 35.99 8.01
C GLY A 25 17.06 36.18 6.54
N LEU A 26 15.90 35.67 6.11
CA LEU A 26 15.44 35.78 4.72
C LEU A 26 15.06 37.22 4.33
N VAL A 27 14.41 37.95 5.23
CA VAL A 27 14.03 39.35 5.04
C VAL A 27 15.32 40.21 4.91
N GLN A 28 16.37 39.90 5.63
CA GLN A 28 17.63 40.61 5.56
C GLN A 28 18.37 40.39 4.22
N VAL A 29 18.30 39.16 3.66
CA VAL A 29 18.87 38.82 2.36
C VAL A 29 18.08 39.40 1.18
N ILE A 30 16.76 39.40 1.28
CA ILE A 30 15.86 39.83 0.19
C ILE A 30 15.70 41.35 0.13
N LEU A 31 15.66 42.04 1.25
CA LEU A 31 15.44 43.49 1.32
C LEU A 31 16.70 44.37 1.35
N GLY A 32 17.87 43.77 1.12
CA GLY A 32 19.11 44.49 0.93
C GLY A 32 19.42 45.51 2.05
N GLY A 33 19.78 45.02 3.21
CA GLY A 33 20.58 45.73 4.24
C GLY A 33 20.12 47.05 4.86
N SER A 34 19.15 47.76 4.31
CA SER A 34 18.84 49.14 4.72
C SER A 34 17.74 49.29 5.78
N LEU A 35 16.86 48.33 5.93
CA LEU A 35 15.74 48.39 6.90
C LEU A 35 16.07 47.80 8.27
N PHE A 36 17.14 47.00 8.40
CA PHE A 36 17.54 46.35 9.64
C PHE A 36 18.96 46.69 10.10
N SER A 37 19.47 47.89 9.77
CA SER A 37 20.76 48.37 10.23
C SER A 37 20.93 48.42 11.78
N ASN A 38 19.83 48.29 12.51
CA ASN A 38 19.79 48.26 13.98
C ASN A 38 19.67 46.85 14.59
N VAL A 39 19.59 45.79 13.79
CA VAL A 39 19.70 44.43 14.33
C VAL A 39 21.17 44.19 14.66
N SER A 40 21.49 44.23 15.94
CA SER A 40 22.88 44.14 16.41
C SER A 40 23.48 42.79 15.97
N ALA A 41 24.77 42.83 15.58
CA ALA A 41 25.52 41.64 15.14
C ALA A 41 25.46 40.47 16.15
N TRP A 42 25.21 40.77 17.44
CA TRP A 42 25.03 39.73 18.44
C TRP A 42 23.72 38.93 18.28
N MET A 43 22.63 39.55 17.79
CA MET A 43 21.36 38.82 17.52
C MET A 43 21.53 37.84 16.37
N LEU A 44 22.25 38.20 15.31
CA LEU A 44 22.54 37.30 14.19
C LEU A 44 23.39 36.11 14.64
N ARG A 45 24.46 36.38 15.42
CA ARG A 45 25.28 35.31 16.01
C ARG A 45 24.47 34.40 16.95
N ALA A 46 23.56 34.98 17.73
CA ALA A 46 22.67 34.18 18.59
C ALA A 46 21.78 33.24 17.77
N VAL A 47 21.21 33.70 16.64
CA VAL A 47 20.41 32.86 15.71
C VAL A 47 21.26 31.74 15.11
N GLU A 48 22.47 32.04 14.66
CA GLU A 48 23.43 31.04 14.12
C GLU A 48 23.78 29.97 15.16
N ILE A 49 24.05 30.36 16.39
CA ILE A 49 24.37 29.45 17.49
C ILE A 49 23.18 28.58 17.84
N ILE A 50 21.98 29.18 17.97
CA ILE A 50 20.74 28.44 18.27
C ILE A 50 20.45 27.44 17.16
N PHE A 51 20.64 27.83 15.90
CA PHE A 51 20.46 26.95 14.75
C PHE A 51 21.46 25.79 14.76
N GLY A 52 22.76 26.09 15.02
CA GLY A 52 23.79 25.06 15.17
C GLY A 52 23.48 24.06 16.30
N ILE A 53 23.08 24.55 17.47
CA ILE A 53 22.65 23.71 18.60
C ILE A 53 21.47 22.83 18.20
N THR A 54 20.52 23.40 17.46
CA THR A 54 19.34 22.66 16.98
C THR A 54 19.71 21.49 16.07
N ILE A 55 20.64 21.70 15.13
CA ILE A 55 21.14 20.63 14.26
C ILE A 55 21.84 19.53 15.07
N VAL A 56 22.70 19.91 16.02
CA VAL A 56 23.38 18.94 16.89
C VAL A 56 22.36 18.12 17.69
N LEU A 57 21.36 18.78 18.28
CA LEU A 57 20.30 18.07 19.01
C LEU A 57 19.50 17.14 18.10
N MET A 58 19.23 17.52 16.85
CA MET A 58 18.57 16.64 15.88
C MET A 58 19.42 15.41 15.55
N ILE A 59 20.72 15.59 15.36
CA ILE A 59 21.65 14.47 15.14
C ILE A 59 21.63 13.52 16.34
N VAL A 60 21.65 14.06 17.56
CA VAL A 60 21.56 13.25 18.78
C VAL A 60 20.23 12.46 18.81
N VAL A 61 19.11 13.11 18.48
CA VAL A 61 17.80 12.45 18.39
C VAL A 61 17.81 11.33 17.36
N LEU A 62 18.34 11.58 16.15
CA LEU A 62 18.48 10.59 15.09
C LEU A 62 19.28 9.36 15.55
N VAL A 63 20.38 9.57 16.24
CA VAL A 63 21.22 8.47 16.77
C VAL A 63 20.46 7.70 17.86
N LEU A 64 19.70 8.38 18.71
CA LEU A 64 18.94 7.77 19.82
C LEU A 64 17.67 7.03 19.35
N GLU A 65 17.12 7.35 18.17
CA GLU A 65 16.00 6.62 17.59
C GLU A 65 16.38 5.19 17.18
N ASN A 66 17.68 4.91 17.02
CA ASN A 66 18.25 3.58 16.76
C ASN A 66 17.60 2.88 15.56
N GLU A 67 17.30 3.65 14.50
CA GLU A 67 16.80 3.15 13.22
C GLU A 67 17.95 2.57 12.35
N ASP A 68 17.66 2.23 11.09
CA ASP A 68 18.66 1.73 10.15
C ASP A 68 19.88 2.68 10.06
N PRO A 69 21.12 2.18 10.30
CA PRO A 69 22.31 3.05 10.35
C PRO A 69 22.58 3.79 9.04
N VAL A 70 22.27 3.18 7.88
CA VAL A 70 22.51 3.81 6.57
C VAL A 70 21.55 4.99 6.37
N HIS A 71 20.29 4.79 6.75
CA HIS A 71 19.28 5.85 6.72
C HIS A 71 19.61 6.98 7.68
N THR A 72 20.03 6.66 8.91
CA THR A 72 20.47 7.63 9.91
C THR A 72 21.66 8.45 9.42
N LEU A 73 22.70 7.82 8.86
CA LEU A 73 23.86 8.50 8.31
C LEU A 73 23.50 9.40 7.13
N ALA A 74 22.61 8.96 6.23
CA ALA A 74 22.15 9.78 5.11
C ALA A 74 21.49 11.08 5.60
N TRP A 75 20.63 11.02 6.63
CA TRP A 75 20.03 12.21 7.22
C TRP A 75 21.02 13.11 7.95
N ILE A 76 21.99 12.53 8.66
CA ILE A 76 23.07 13.31 9.29
C ILE A 76 23.84 14.10 8.23
N LEU A 77 24.20 13.47 7.10
CA LEU A 77 24.88 14.15 6.00
C LEU A 77 24.02 15.27 5.39
N VAL A 78 22.74 15.02 5.14
CA VAL A 78 21.82 16.05 4.63
C VAL A 78 21.74 17.25 5.59
N LEU A 79 21.62 17.01 6.89
CA LEU A 79 21.55 18.06 7.91
C LEU A 79 22.87 18.84 8.04
N LEU A 80 24.02 18.20 7.85
CA LEU A 80 25.32 18.85 7.94
C LEU A 80 25.66 19.68 6.71
N TYR A 81 25.39 19.16 5.48
CA TYR A 81 25.79 19.83 4.25
C TYR A 81 24.76 20.85 3.73
N ILE A 82 23.48 20.63 4.01
CA ILE A 82 22.38 21.50 3.57
C ILE A 82 21.46 21.81 4.77
N PRO A 83 22.00 22.47 5.80
CA PRO A 83 21.35 22.50 7.11
C PRO A 83 19.93 23.08 7.11
N VAL A 84 19.67 24.18 6.42
CA VAL A 84 18.35 24.82 6.39
C VAL A 84 17.35 23.99 5.59
N VAL A 85 17.69 23.69 4.33
CA VAL A 85 16.82 22.92 3.44
C VAL A 85 16.70 21.47 3.91
N GLY A 86 17.80 20.88 4.36
CA GLY A 86 17.88 19.54 4.91
C GLY A 86 17.01 19.36 6.15
N PHE A 87 16.96 20.37 7.03
CA PHE A 87 16.08 20.38 8.18
C PHE A 87 14.60 20.27 7.77
N PHE A 88 14.16 21.06 6.79
CA PHE A 88 12.79 20.97 6.30
C PHE A 88 12.53 19.64 5.60
N ILE A 89 13.43 19.18 4.73
CA ILE A 89 13.31 17.88 4.09
C ILE A 89 13.21 16.78 5.15
N TYR A 90 14.04 16.81 6.18
CA TYR A 90 13.99 15.84 7.28
C TYR A 90 12.66 15.88 8.05
N LEU A 91 12.15 17.08 8.37
CA LEU A 91 10.85 17.20 9.04
C LEU A 91 9.68 16.62 8.23
N PHE A 92 9.76 16.67 6.90
CA PHE A 92 8.70 16.20 6.02
C PHE A 92 8.83 14.74 5.63
N PHE A 93 10.05 14.25 5.45
CA PHE A 93 10.32 12.93 4.88
C PHE A 93 11.11 12.01 5.80
N GLY A 94 11.89 12.56 6.74
CA GLY A 94 12.83 11.80 7.56
C GLY A 94 12.27 11.27 8.87
N ARG A 95 11.16 11.76 9.35
CA ARG A 95 10.73 11.46 10.71
C ARG A 95 9.38 10.76 10.83
N ASN A 96 9.41 9.62 11.52
CA ASN A 96 8.24 8.80 11.85
C ASN A 96 7.49 9.26 13.12
N TRP A 97 7.80 10.45 13.68
CA TRP A 97 7.26 10.86 14.99
C TRP A 97 5.74 11.05 15.05
N ARG A 98 5.06 11.06 13.93
CA ARG A 98 3.59 11.03 13.90
C ARG A 98 3.01 9.63 13.82
N LYS A 99 3.82 8.61 13.56
CA LYS A 99 3.37 7.21 13.56
C LYS A 99 2.71 6.87 14.90
N SER A 100 3.34 7.24 16.02
CA SER A 100 2.81 7.01 17.36
C SER A 100 1.62 7.89 17.75
N ARG A 101 1.50 9.11 17.20
CA ARG A 101 0.39 10.03 17.51
C ARG A 101 -0.80 9.94 16.57
N LEU A 102 -0.57 9.67 15.28
CA LEU A 102 -1.65 9.49 14.30
C LEU A 102 -2.35 8.14 14.46
N PHE A 103 -1.57 7.14 14.86
CA PHE A 103 -2.00 5.77 15.02
C PHE A 103 -1.84 5.38 16.50
N SER A 104 -2.50 6.09 17.43
CA SER A 104 -2.45 5.66 18.81
C SER A 104 -3.12 4.29 18.91
N ARG A 105 -2.29 3.28 18.90
CA ARG A 105 -2.64 1.87 18.98
C ARG A 105 -3.63 1.56 20.09
N LYS A 106 -3.51 2.27 21.19
CA LYS A 106 -4.36 2.07 22.35
C LYS A 106 -5.83 2.32 22.04
N GLU A 107 -6.14 3.33 21.21
CA GLU A 107 -7.53 3.59 20.79
C GLU A 107 -8.08 2.51 19.85
N LEU A 108 -7.21 1.87 19.06
CA LEU A 108 -7.61 0.79 18.13
C LEU A 108 -7.58 -0.59 18.79
N GLN A 109 -6.62 -0.87 19.67
CA GLN A 109 -6.51 -2.15 20.38
C GLN A 109 -7.45 -2.26 21.59
N ASP A 110 -7.71 -1.18 22.30
CA ASP A 110 -8.67 -1.17 23.42
C ASP A 110 -10.13 -1.25 22.93
N SER A 111 -10.38 -0.96 21.64
CA SER A 111 -11.72 -1.09 21.07
C SER A 111 -11.99 -2.43 20.38
N PHE A 112 -10.97 -3.19 19.96
CA PHE A 112 -11.17 -4.41 19.17
C PHE A 112 -10.03 -5.43 19.29
N SER A 113 -10.35 -6.60 19.77
CA SER A 113 -9.78 -7.80 19.20
C SER A 113 -10.81 -8.35 18.20
N PHE A 114 -10.44 -8.40 16.92
CA PHE A 114 -11.23 -9.12 15.90
C PHE A 114 -11.47 -10.58 16.34
N GLU A 115 -10.52 -11.17 17.06
CA GLU A 115 -10.64 -12.47 17.72
C GLU A 115 -11.81 -12.51 18.72
N ASP A 116 -12.08 -11.45 19.49
CA ASP A 116 -13.21 -11.42 20.44
C ASP A 116 -14.57 -11.35 19.74
N VAL A 117 -14.61 -10.74 18.55
CA VAL A 117 -15.84 -10.59 17.77
C VAL A 117 -16.08 -11.80 16.86
N ALA A 118 -15.01 -12.32 16.27
CA ALA A 118 -15.06 -13.33 15.21
C ALA A 118 -14.76 -14.76 15.68
N GLY A 119 -14.10 -14.93 16.84
CA GLY A 119 -13.63 -16.24 17.31
C GLY A 119 -14.70 -17.31 17.49
N ASN A 120 -15.99 -16.93 17.58
CA ASN A 120 -17.10 -17.88 17.64
C ASN A 120 -17.66 -18.26 16.27
N PHE A 121 -17.22 -17.62 15.18
CA PHE A 121 -17.75 -17.84 13.84
C PHE A 121 -16.89 -18.79 13.00
N PHE A 122 -15.62 -19.03 13.40
CA PHE A 122 -14.70 -19.82 12.61
C PHE A 122 -14.53 -21.24 13.17
N LYS A 123 -14.39 -22.21 12.26
CA LYS A 123 -14.10 -23.61 12.62
C LYS A 123 -12.69 -23.74 13.25
N PRO A 124 -12.44 -24.86 13.99
CA PRO A 124 -11.11 -25.19 14.45
C PRO A 124 -10.08 -25.22 13.33
N ASP A 125 -8.81 -25.05 13.70
CA ASP A 125 -7.67 -25.03 12.80
C ASP A 125 -7.50 -26.35 12.04
N GLU A 126 -7.79 -26.36 10.72
CA GLU A 126 -7.69 -27.52 9.84
C GLU A 126 -6.38 -27.55 9.03
N ARG A 127 -5.26 -27.02 9.59
CA ARG A 127 -3.95 -26.97 8.89
C ARG A 127 -3.29 -28.34 8.69
N GLU A 128 -3.91 -29.41 9.11
CA GLU A 128 -3.35 -30.77 8.97
C GLU A 128 -3.03 -31.13 7.51
N ASN A 129 -3.78 -30.59 6.56
CA ASN A 129 -3.58 -30.82 5.13
C ASN A 129 -2.67 -29.79 4.44
N PHE A 130 -2.12 -28.83 5.19
CA PHE A 130 -1.27 -27.78 4.64
C PHE A 130 0.16 -28.25 4.44
N SER A 131 0.80 -27.79 3.37
CA SER A 131 2.24 -27.93 3.18
C SER A 131 3.04 -27.19 4.26
N PRO A 132 4.32 -27.55 4.45
CA PRO A 132 5.18 -26.82 5.40
C PRO A 132 5.27 -25.32 5.09
N LEU A 133 5.23 -24.92 3.82
CA LEU A 133 5.22 -23.52 3.41
C LEU A 133 3.92 -22.82 3.85
N GLN A 134 2.78 -23.43 3.54
CA GLN A 134 1.45 -22.91 3.89
C GLN A 134 1.28 -22.78 5.41
N ILE A 135 1.71 -23.80 6.20
CA ILE A 135 1.70 -23.74 7.67
C ILE A 135 2.53 -22.58 8.18
N ARG A 136 3.73 -22.40 7.64
CA ARG A 136 4.66 -21.36 8.10
C ARG A 136 4.10 -19.96 7.84
N ILE A 137 3.58 -19.73 6.65
CA ILE A 137 3.02 -18.40 6.26
C ILE A 137 1.75 -18.13 7.05
N SER A 138 0.83 -19.09 7.14
CA SER A 138 -0.41 -18.88 7.88
C SER A 138 -0.17 -18.58 9.36
N LYS A 139 0.75 -19.28 10.02
CA LYS A 139 1.15 -18.99 11.41
C LYS A 139 1.86 -17.63 11.56
N LEU A 140 2.68 -17.25 10.57
CA LEU A 140 3.31 -15.93 10.57
C LEU A 140 2.25 -14.82 10.56
N LEU A 141 1.23 -14.94 9.70
CA LEU A 141 0.16 -13.95 9.58
C LEU A 141 -0.79 -13.94 10.78
N ASP A 142 -1.05 -15.09 11.41
CA ASP A 142 -1.75 -15.14 12.70
C ASP A 142 -1.03 -14.30 13.77
N ASN A 143 0.31 -14.41 13.81
CA ASN A 143 1.10 -13.76 14.85
C ASN A 143 1.33 -12.27 14.59
N ASN A 144 1.63 -11.89 13.33
CA ASN A 144 2.08 -10.54 13.02
C ASN A 144 0.96 -9.55 12.64
N SER A 145 -0.16 -10.04 12.13
CA SER A 145 -1.30 -9.22 11.69
C SER A 145 -2.64 -9.64 12.28
N LYS A 146 -2.66 -10.70 13.10
CA LYS A 146 -3.89 -11.28 13.61
C LYS A 146 -4.88 -11.64 12.50
N ALA A 147 -4.35 -11.98 11.32
CA ALA A 147 -5.14 -12.42 10.19
C ALA A 147 -5.68 -13.83 10.48
N ILE A 148 -7.00 -13.99 10.49
CA ILE A 148 -7.64 -15.28 10.72
C ILE A 148 -7.64 -16.08 9.43
N LEU A 149 -7.20 -17.33 9.50
CA LEU A 149 -7.34 -18.29 8.41
C LEU A 149 -8.78 -18.79 8.36
N THR A 150 -9.39 -18.68 7.21
CA THR A 150 -10.79 -19.07 6.96
C THR A 150 -10.84 -20.18 5.91
N TYR A 151 -11.79 -21.11 6.02
CA TYR A 151 -11.83 -22.30 5.17
C TYR A 151 -13.03 -22.34 4.21
N ARG A 152 -14.15 -21.76 4.61
CA ARG A 152 -15.40 -21.80 3.84
C ARG A 152 -15.52 -20.58 2.93
N ASN A 153 -14.73 -20.59 1.85
CA ASN A 153 -14.75 -19.50 0.88
C ASN A 153 -14.86 -20.00 -0.55
N GLU A 154 -15.65 -19.32 -1.35
CA GLU A 154 -15.59 -19.40 -2.81
C GLU A 154 -14.72 -18.26 -3.32
N VAL A 155 -13.85 -18.55 -4.29
CA VAL A 155 -12.84 -17.62 -4.81
C VAL A 155 -12.86 -17.61 -6.32
N ASP A 156 -13.09 -16.45 -6.93
CA ASP A 156 -13.01 -16.22 -8.37
C ASP A 156 -11.88 -15.24 -8.67
N ILE A 157 -10.96 -15.60 -9.56
CA ILE A 157 -9.89 -14.69 -10.02
C ILE A 157 -10.37 -13.96 -11.27
N LEU A 158 -10.32 -12.63 -11.23
CA LEU A 158 -10.72 -11.75 -12.33
C LEU A 158 -9.47 -11.07 -12.89
N ALA A 159 -9.10 -11.43 -14.10
CA ALA A 159 -7.89 -10.95 -14.75
C ALA A 159 -8.14 -9.76 -15.69
N ASP A 160 -9.33 -9.64 -16.27
CA ASP A 160 -9.72 -8.49 -17.09
C ASP A 160 -10.34 -7.39 -16.22
N THR A 161 -9.90 -6.16 -16.43
CA THR A 161 -10.35 -5.01 -15.63
C THR A 161 -11.76 -4.54 -15.97
N ASN A 162 -12.21 -4.71 -17.23
CA ASN A 162 -13.57 -4.34 -17.62
C ASN A 162 -14.58 -5.33 -17.04
N ASP A 163 -14.30 -6.63 -17.19
CA ASP A 163 -15.14 -7.69 -16.62
C ASP A 163 -15.22 -7.58 -15.10
N ALA A 164 -14.09 -7.29 -14.45
CA ALA A 164 -14.04 -7.08 -13.00
C ALA A 164 -14.90 -5.88 -12.56
N LEU A 165 -14.80 -4.73 -13.25
CA LEU A 165 -15.61 -3.57 -12.92
C LEU A 165 -17.10 -3.80 -13.21
N ASP A 166 -17.42 -4.45 -14.32
CA ASP A 166 -18.81 -4.79 -14.66
C ASP A 166 -19.42 -5.68 -13.60
N LEU A 167 -18.72 -6.73 -13.18
CA LEU A 167 -19.16 -7.62 -12.11
C LEU A 167 -19.30 -6.89 -10.75
N ILE A 168 -18.36 -5.99 -10.40
CA ILE A 168 -18.48 -5.14 -9.20
C ILE A 168 -19.77 -4.30 -9.28
N CYS A 169 -20.03 -3.65 -10.42
CA CYS A 169 -21.24 -2.85 -10.61
C CYS A 169 -22.52 -3.70 -10.55
N GLU A 170 -22.51 -4.89 -11.11
CA GLU A 170 -23.63 -5.83 -11.05
C GLU A 170 -23.95 -6.25 -9.61
N GLU A 171 -22.93 -6.59 -8.82
CA GLU A 171 -23.14 -6.96 -7.42
C GLU A 171 -23.59 -5.77 -6.57
N ILE A 172 -23.06 -4.57 -6.81
CA ILE A 172 -23.56 -3.33 -6.16
C ILE A 172 -25.04 -3.09 -6.53
N ALA A 173 -25.43 -3.31 -7.79
CA ALA A 173 -26.82 -3.14 -8.22
C ALA A 173 -27.79 -4.09 -7.50
N LYS A 174 -27.33 -5.29 -7.10
CA LYS A 174 -28.11 -6.28 -6.35
C LYS A 174 -28.16 -5.98 -4.84
N ALA A 175 -27.36 -5.05 -4.33
CA ALA A 175 -27.29 -4.72 -2.90
C ALA A 175 -28.66 -4.37 -2.31
N ARG A 176 -28.95 -4.89 -1.12
CA ARG A 176 -30.23 -4.68 -0.41
C ARG A 176 -30.09 -3.96 0.91
N ARG A 177 -28.91 -4.05 1.56
CA ARG A 177 -28.68 -3.54 2.91
C ARG A 177 -27.61 -2.45 2.91
N TYR A 178 -26.41 -2.79 2.49
CA TYR A 178 -25.31 -1.86 2.48
C TYR A 178 -24.23 -2.18 1.45
N VAL A 179 -23.49 -1.16 1.05
CA VAL A 179 -22.27 -1.28 0.24
C VAL A 179 -21.15 -0.50 0.92
N HIS A 180 -20.03 -1.16 1.16
CA HIS A 180 -18.81 -0.56 1.66
C HIS A 180 -17.77 -0.53 0.55
N LEU A 181 -17.20 0.64 0.30
CA LEU A 181 -16.18 0.83 -0.74
C LEU A 181 -14.97 1.54 -0.16
N GLU A 182 -13.80 1.12 -0.59
CA GLU A 182 -12.55 1.77 -0.29
C GLU A 182 -11.69 1.80 -1.54
N TYR A 183 -11.24 3.00 -1.96
CA TYR A 183 -10.47 3.17 -3.18
C TYR A 183 -9.37 4.23 -3.02
N PHE A 184 -8.18 3.91 -3.56
CA PHE A 184 -7.09 4.88 -3.66
C PHE A 184 -7.40 5.98 -4.68
N SER A 185 -7.83 5.62 -5.89
CA SER A 185 -8.06 6.59 -6.96
C SER A 185 -9.39 6.38 -7.66
N ILE A 186 -10.12 7.49 -7.77
CA ILE A 186 -11.36 7.59 -8.55
C ILE A 186 -11.21 8.80 -9.45
N ALA A 187 -11.44 8.62 -10.75
CA ALA A 187 -11.39 9.71 -11.72
C ALA A 187 -12.79 10.29 -11.98
N ARG A 188 -12.84 11.58 -12.36
CA ARG A 188 -14.07 12.27 -12.77
C ARG A 188 -14.32 12.12 -14.27
N ASP A 189 -14.28 10.90 -14.76
CA ASP A 189 -14.47 10.54 -16.16
C ASP A 189 -15.71 9.67 -16.35
N SER A 190 -15.88 9.02 -17.52
CA SER A 190 -17.07 8.22 -17.82
C SER A 190 -17.22 7.04 -16.88
N THR A 191 -16.13 6.39 -16.49
CA THR A 191 -16.12 5.24 -15.58
C THR A 191 -16.47 5.66 -14.16
N GLY A 192 -15.82 6.71 -13.62
CA GLY A 192 -16.15 7.23 -12.29
C GLY A 192 -17.56 7.80 -12.20
N LYS A 193 -18.08 8.38 -13.29
CA LYS A 193 -19.47 8.85 -13.36
C LYS A 193 -20.46 7.68 -13.31
N ARG A 194 -20.20 6.59 -14.05
CA ARG A 194 -21.02 5.36 -14.02
C ARG A 194 -21.15 4.81 -12.60
N LEU A 195 -20.05 4.65 -11.89
CA LEU A 195 -20.07 4.19 -10.50
C LEU A 195 -20.83 5.16 -9.59
N LYS A 196 -20.59 6.47 -9.72
CA LYS A 196 -21.29 7.50 -8.94
C LYS A 196 -22.82 7.42 -9.13
N GLU A 197 -23.29 7.31 -10.36
CA GLU A 197 -24.72 7.22 -10.68
C GLU A 197 -25.35 5.97 -10.09
N LEU A 198 -24.66 4.82 -10.16
CA LEU A 198 -25.09 3.57 -9.52
C LEU A 198 -25.20 3.73 -7.98
N LEU A 199 -24.19 4.32 -7.34
CA LEU A 199 -24.23 4.53 -5.88
C LEU A 199 -25.35 5.48 -5.46
N ILE A 200 -25.60 6.54 -6.24
CA ILE A 200 -26.72 7.47 -6.00
C ILE A 200 -28.06 6.74 -6.14
N SER A 201 -28.23 5.91 -7.17
CA SER A 201 -29.45 5.09 -7.35
C SER A 201 -29.67 4.18 -6.15
N LYS A 202 -28.65 3.43 -5.73
CA LYS A 202 -28.76 2.50 -4.59
C LYS A 202 -29.05 3.23 -3.26
N ALA A 203 -28.44 4.39 -3.03
CA ALA A 203 -28.75 5.22 -1.87
C ALA A 203 -30.20 5.69 -1.87
N SER A 204 -30.77 6.04 -3.04
CA SER A 204 -32.20 6.41 -3.18
C SER A 204 -33.16 5.25 -2.94
N GLU A 205 -32.71 4.00 -3.12
CA GLU A 205 -33.43 2.77 -2.78
C GLU A 205 -33.35 2.42 -1.28
N GLY A 206 -32.61 3.21 -0.47
CA GLY A 206 -32.45 2.99 0.97
C GLY A 206 -31.25 2.11 1.34
N VAL A 207 -30.40 1.75 0.38
CA VAL A 207 -29.15 1.02 0.66
C VAL A 207 -28.16 1.95 1.35
N GLU A 208 -27.56 1.51 2.46
CA GLU A 208 -26.58 2.27 3.19
C GLU A 208 -25.21 2.19 2.50
N ILE A 209 -24.65 3.34 2.08
CA ILE A 209 -23.39 3.37 1.35
C ILE A 209 -22.33 4.12 2.14
N ARG A 210 -21.23 3.42 2.48
CA ARG A 210 -20.03 3.98 3.09
C ARG A 210 -18.87 3.89 2.13
N PHE A 211 -18.25 5.01 1.81
CA PHE A 211 -17.19 5.08 0.84
C PHE A 211 -15.99 5.87 1.37
N ILE A 212 -14.88 5.17 1.60
CA ILE A 212 -13.58 5.75 1.95
C ILE A 212 -12.79 5.98 0.67
N TYR A 213 -12.29 7.19 0.46
CA TYR A 213 -11.40 7.49 -0.67
C TYR A 213 -10.11 8.14 -0.18
N ASP A 214 -8.98 7.82 -0.83
CA ASP A 214 -7.73 8.53 -0.55
C ASP A 214 -7.79 9.96 -1.05
N ASP A 215 -7.49 10.94 -0.20
CA ASP A 215 -7.66 12.35 -0.55
C ASP A 215 -6.70 12.81 -1.65
N VAL A 216 -5.46 12.31 -1.65
CA VAL A 216 -4.45 12.64 -2.67
C VAL A 216 -4.73 11.91 -3.98
N GLY A 217 -5.03 10.63 -3.92
CA GLY A 217 -5.39 9.83 -5.11
C GLY A 217 -6.65 10.32 -5.81
N CYS A 218 -7.50 11.08 -5.10
CA CYS A 218 -8.77 11.62 -5.59
C CYS A 218 -8.82 13.15 -5.67
N TRP A 219 -7.67 13.84 -5.74
CA TRP A 219 -7.65 15.32 -5.82
C TRP A 219 -8.44 15.88 -6.99
N ASN A 220 -8.44 15.19 -8.11
CA ASN A 220 -9.10 15.62 -9.35
C ASN A 220 -10.63 15.40 -9.38
N LEU A 221 -11.24 14.81 -8.34
CA LEU A 221 -12.69 14.60 -8.29
C LEU A 221 -13.49 15.91 -8.29
N GLY A 222 -12.93 16.94 -7.65
CA GLY A 222 -13.59 18.24 -7.52
C GLY A 222 -14.75 18.24 -6.49
N PRO A 223 -15.14 19.45 -6.01
CA PRO A 223 -16.14 19.58 -4.95
C PRO A 223 -17.55 19.16 -5.37
N ARG A 224 -17.92 19.41 -6.64
CA ARG A 224 -19.25 19.07 -7.15
C ARG A 224 -19.51 17.57 -7.13
N PHE A 225 -18.57 16.74 -7.61
CA PHE A 225 -18.69 15.28 -7.61
C PHE A 225 -18.89 14.74 -6.18
N LYS A 226 -18.09 15.25 -5.23
CA LYS A 226 -18.17 14.89 -3.82
C LYS A 226 -19.51 15.34 -3.18
N ALA A 227 -20.01 16.52 -3.55
CA ALA A 227 -21.27 17.06 -3.04
C ALA A 227 -22.49 16.27 -3.56
N GLU A 228 -22.49 15.86 -4.84
CA GLU A 228 -23.58 15.07 -5.43
C GLU A 228 -23.76 13.73 -4.70
N LEU A 229 -22.66 13.00 -4.39
CA LEU A 229 -22.70 11.75 -3.61
C LEU A 229 -23.26 12.00 -2.20
N ARG A 230 -22.73 13.01 -1.48
CA ARG A 230 -23.18 13.30 -0.12
C ARG A 230 -24.65 13.74 -0.07
N LYS A 231 -25.11 14.54 -1.04
CA LYS A 231 -26.51 14.95 -1.15
C LYS A 231 -27.46 13.77 -1.33
N ALA A 232 -27.00 12.72 -2.00
CA ALA A 232 -27.76 11.49 -2.20
C ALA A 232 -27.75 10.57 -0.97
N GLY A 233 -27.08 10.94 0.12
CA GLY A 233 -27.01 10.11 1.34
C GLY A 233 -25.80 9.18 1.40
N VAL A 234 -24.92 9.19 0.39
CA VAL A 234 -23.66 8.41 0.43
C VAL A 234 -22.71 9.02 1.46
N GLN A 235 -22.29 8.23 2.43
CA GLN A 235 -21.27 8.62 3.41
C GLN A 235 -19.88 8.57 2.76
N PHE A 236 -19.52 9.64 2.06
CA PHE A 236 -18.30 9.77 1.25
C PHE A 236 -17.21 10.53 2.01
N VAL A 237 -16.21 9.82 2.54
CA VAL A 237 -15.25 10.32 3.54
C VAL A 237 -13.81 10.21 3.03
N PRO A 238 -12.99 11.28 3.15
CA PRO A 238 -11.59 11.23 2.76
C PRO A 238 -10.73 10.51 3.80
N PHE A 239 -9.83 9.65 3.35
CA PHE A 239 -8.77 9.11 4.17
C PHE A 239 -7.60 10.10 4.21
N MET A 240 -7.16 10.46 5.41
CA MET A 240 -6.04 11.38 5.66
C MET A 240 -6.06 12.65 4.78
N PRO A 241 -7.03 13.57 4.98
CA PRO A 241 -7.14 14.78 4.19
C PRO A 241 -5.87 15.64 4.31
N VAL A 242 -5.41 16.17 3.17
CA VAL A 242 -4.20 16.99 3.04
C VAL A 242 -4.60 18.42 2.68
N TRP A 243 -4.64 19.30 3.68
CA TRP A 243 -5.03 20.71 3.49
C TRP A 243 -3.92 21.56 2.87
N ILE A 244 -2.66 21.31 3.26
CA ILE A 244 -1.46 21.99 2.75
C ILE A 244 -0.42 20.90 2.41
N PRO A 245 -0.18 20.62 1.10
CA PRO A 245 0.63 19.47 0.69
C PRO A 245 2.02 19.42 1.32
N PHE A 246 2.75 20.53 1.29
CA PHE A 246 4.16 20.56 1.72
C PHE A 246 4.37 20.73 3.23
N LEU A 247 3.30 20.97 4.01
CA LEU A 247 3.37 21.12 5.46
C LEU A 247 2.75 19.95 6.23
N ASN A 248 2.33 18.90 5.52
CA ASN A 248 1.61 17.80 6.14
C ASN A 248 2.29 16.44 5.87
N SER A 249 2.89 15.85 6.92
CA SER A 249 3.50 14.50 6.85
C SER A 249 2.48 13.39 6.48
N ARG A 250 1.18 13.67 6.53
CA ARG A 250 0.13 12.76 6.02
C ARG A 250 0.25 12.50 4.52
N LEU A 251 1.01 13.33 3.79
CA LEU A 251 1.27 13.11 2.36
C LEU A 251 1.95 11.75 2.11
N ASN A 252 2.79 11.28 3.02
CA ASN A 252 3.54 10.03 2.87
C ASN A 252 2.70 8.79 3.12
N TYR A 253 1.67 8.87 3.98
CA TYR A 253 0.84 7.73 4.36
C TYR A 253 -0.45 7.74 3.56
N ARG A 254 -0.59 6.81 2.62
CA ARG A 254 -1.73 6.76 1.71
C ARG A 254 -2.53 5.49 1.90
N ASN A 255 -3.84 5.61 1.76
CA ASN A 255 -4.70 4.45 1.68
C ASN A 255 -4.66 3.89 0.26
N HIS A 256 -3.98 2.76 0.10
CA HIS A 256 -3.85 2.11 -1.20
C HIS A 256 -4.73 0.87 -1.33
N ARG A 257 -5.60 0.61 -0.35
CA ARG A 257 -6.60 -0.47 -0.41
C ARG A 257 -7.63 -0.18 -1.49
N LYS A 258 -8.09 -1.24 -2.14
CA LYS A 258 -9.16 -1.20 -3.12
C LYS A 258 -10.03 -2.41 -2.85
N LEU A 259 -11.14 -2.16 -2.19
CA LEU A 259 -12.07 -3.20 -1.80
C LEU A 259 -13.52 -2.74 -1.94
N VAL A 260 -14.40 -3.70 -2.20
CA VAL A 260 -15.84 -3.51 -2.21
C VAL A 260 -16.48 -4.65 -1.44
N ILE A 261 -17.42 -4.33 -0.56
CA ILE A 261 -18.17 -5.33 0.20
C ILE A 261 -19.65 -5.04 0.01
N VAL A 262 -20.38 -6.05 -0.42
CA VAL A 262 -21.82 -5.97 -0.68
C VAL A 262 -22.55 -6.88 0.30
N ASP A 263 -23.43 -6.27 1.11
CA ASP A 263 -24.31 -6.94 2.09
C ASP A 263 -23.57 -7.88 3.07
N GLY A 264 -22.21 -7.76 3.19
CA GLY A 264 -21.38 -8.64 3.99
C GLY A 264 -21.20 -10.05 3.47
N SER A 265 -21.72 -10.32 2.27
CA SER A 265 -21.74 -11.64 1.66
C SER A 265 -20.81 -11.80 0.47
N ILE A 266 -20.50 -10.71 -0.20
CA ILE A 266 -19.59 -10.66 -1.35
C ILE A 266 -18.52 -9.60 -1.09
N GLY A 267 -17.26 -9.97 -1.32
CA GLY A 267 -16.10 -9.10 -1.24
C GLY A 267 -15.33 -9.07 -2.53
N PHE A 268 -14.83 -7.90 -2.92
CA PHE A 268 -13.86 -7.75 -4.00
C PHE A 268 -12.59 -7.11 -3.44
N LEU A 269 -11.44 -7.64 -3.86
CA LEU A 269 -10.13 -7.17 -3.45
C LEU A 269 -9.15 -7.25 -4.63
N GLY A 270 -8.34 -6.20 -4.85
CA GLY A 270 -7.28 -6.26 -5.86
C GLY A 270 -6.66 -4.92 -6.21
N GLY A 271 -6.04 -4.82 -7.38
CA GLY A 271 -5.28 -3.65 -7.81
C GLY A 271 -6.09 -2.57 -8.51
N LEU A 272 -7.32 -2.85 -8.91
CA LEU A 272 -8.14 -2.01 -9.79
C LEU A 272 -8.57 -0.69 -9.13
N ASN A 273 -8.23 0.44 -9.76
CA ASN A 273 -8.77 1.77 -9.48
C ASN A 273 -9.92 2.12 -10.44
N ILE A 274 -10.65 3.19 -10.14
CA ILE A 274 -11.84 3.61 -10.90
C ILE A 274 -11.52 4.79 -11.83
N GLY A 275 -11.57 4.56 -13.13
CA GLY A 275 -11.34 5.59 -14.14
C GLY A 275 -11.10 5.03 -15.53
N ASP A 276 -11.33 5.85 -16.56
CA ASP A 276 -11.20 5.49 -17.98
C ASP A 276 -9.79 4.98 -18.33
N LYS A 277 -8.76 5.51 -17.66
CA LYS A 277 -7.37 5.06 -17.79
C LYS A 277 -7.24 3.56 -17.49
N TYR A 278 -7.93 3.08 -16.46
CA TYR A 278 -7.89 1.70 -15.99
C TYR A 278 -8.80 0.76 -16.78
N MET A 279 -9.66 1.33 -17.63
CA MET A 279 -10.55 0.59 -18.54
C MET A 279 -10.00 0.51 -19.97
N GLY A 280 -8.70 0.70 -20.15
CA GLY A 280 -8.06 0.62 -21.45
C GLY A 280 -8.34 1.79 -22.40
N LYS A 281 -9.01 2.87 -21.95
CA LYS A 281 -9.36 4.02 -22.78
C LYS A 281 -8.20 5.03 -22.97
N SER A 282 -7.06 4.80 -22.32
CA SER A 282 -5.87 5.64 -22.49
C SER A 282 -5.13 5.29 -23.76
N LYS A 283 -4.89 6.26 -24.64
CA LYS A 283 -4.07 6.08 -25.85
C LYS A 283 -2.61 5.71 -25.55
N TYR A 284 -2.08 6.16 -24.43
CA TYR A 284 -0.69 5.87 -24.01
C TYR A 284 -0.55 4.46 -23.44
N PHE A 285 -1.42 4.10 -22.48
CA PHE A 285 -1.31 2.80 -21.81
C PHE A 285 -1.92 1.66 -22.63
N GLY A 286 -2.97 1.93 -23.39
CA GLY A 286 -3.73 0.88 -24.07
C GLY A 286 -4.49 0.01 -23.08
N TYR A 287 -4.49 -1.30 -23.32
CA TYR A 287 -5.08 -2.29 -22.42
C TYR A 287 -4.44 -2.20 -21.02
N TRP A 288 -5.28 -2.14 -19.99
CA TRP A 288 -4.83 -2.11 -18.59
C TRP A 288 -5.11 -3.46 -17.96
N ARG A 289 -4.05 -4.18 -17.61
CA ARG A 289 -4.10 -5.50 -17.01
C ARG A 289 -3.92 -5.41 -15.50
N ASP A 290 -4.95 -5.73 -14.74
CA ASP A 290 -4.87 -5.79 -13.28
C ASP A 290 -5.38 -7.13 -12.74
N SER A 291 -5.33 -7.36 -11.43
CA SER A 291 -5.87 -8.55 -10.78
C SER A 291 -6.89 -8.15 -9.73
N GLN A 292 -8.03 -8.85 -9.74
CA GLN A 292 -9.06 -8.78 -8.70
C GLN A 292 -9.43 -10.20 -8.28
N VAL A 293 -9.83 -10.35 -7.02
CA VAL A 293 -10.52 -11.56 -6.56
C VAL A 293 -11.89 -11.18 -6.07
N LYS A 294 -12.89 -12.00 -6.44
CA LYS A 294 -14.22 -12.01 -5.83
C LYS A 294 -14.24 -13.10 -4.79
N LEU A 295 -14.69 -12.77 -3.61
CA LEU A 295 -14.75 -13.63 -2.45
C LEU A 295 -16.20 -13.76 -1.97
N ARG A 296 -16.59 -14.96 -1.57
CA ARG A 296 -17.83 -15.25 -0.84
C ARG A 296 -17.49 -16.16 0.33
N GLY A 297 -18.14 -15.96 1.46
CA GLY A 297 -17.90 -16.78 2.65
C GLY A 297 -17.16 -16.04 3.77
N GLU A 298 -16.44 -16.81 4.57
CA GLU A 298 -15.83 -16.34 5.83
C GLU A 298 -14.81 -15.23 5.64
N SER A 299 -14.03 -15.25 4.54
CA SER A 299 -13.00 -14.24 4.25
C SER A 299 -13.60 -12.84 4.03
N VAL A 300 -14.86 -12.73 3.63
CA VAL A 300 -15.56 -11.45 3.50
C VAL A 300 -15.70 -10.75 4.86
N MET A 301 -15.83 -11.53 5.95
CA MET A 301 -15.88 -10.99 7.31
C MET A 301 -14.54 -10.33 7.69
N ALA A 302 -13.42 -10.91 7.26
CA ALA A 302 -12.09 -10.31 7.48
C ALA A 302 -11.92 -9.00 6.68
N LEU A 303 -12.37 -8.96 5.42
CA LEU A 303 -12.43 -7.71 4.65
C LEU A 303 -13.31 -6.66 5.31
N GLN A 304 -14.48 -7.07 5.82
CA GLN A 304 -15.42 -6.21 6.52
C GLN A 304 -14.79 -5.61 7.79
N ALA A 305 -14.06 -6.42 8.56
CA ALA A 305 -13.37 -5.95 9.76
C ALA A 305 -12.31 -4.90 9.41
N ILE A 306 -11.50 -5.12 8.36
CA ILE A 306 -10.50 -4.16 7.89
C ILE A 306 -11.17 -2.84 7.47
N PHE A 307 -12.26 -2.91 6.68
CA PHE A 307 -13.01 -1.72 6.28
C PHE A 307 -13.56 -0.96 7.50
N LEU A 308 -14.13 -1.66 8.47
CA LEU A 308 -14.73 -1.03 9.65
C LEU A 308 -13.68 -0.39 10.57
N MET A 309 -12.47 -0.96 10.67
CA MET A 309 -11.34 -0.33 11.35
C MET A 309 -10.93 0.98 10.65
N ASP A 310 -10.83 0.96 9.33
CA ASP A 310 -10.53 2.16 8.54
C ASP A 310 -11.67 3.18 8.63
N TRP A 311 -12.93 2.72 8.63
CA TRP A 311 -14.09 3.58 8.84
C TRP A 311 -14.06 4.27 10.20
N PHE A 312 -13.77 3.53 11.27
CA PHE A 312 -13.60 4.11 12.60
C PHE A 312 -12.48 5.15 12.63
N PHE A 313 -11.35 4.84 11.98
CA PHE A 313 -10.22 5.78 11.90
C PHE A 313 -10.62 7.12 11.28
N VAL A 314 -11.40 7.12 10.18
CA VAL A 314 -11.75 8.35 9.44
C VAL A 314 -13.00 9.05 9.97
N SER A 315 -14.01 8.32 10.45
CA SER A 315 -15.32 8.83 10.84
C SER A 315 -15.50 8.99 12.36
N LYS A 316 -14.68 8.28 13.16
CA LYS A 316 -14.82 8.11 14.62
C LYS A 316 -16.11 7.39 15.02
N GLN A 317 -16.82 6.79 14.07
CA GLN A 317 -18.00 5.97 14.35
C GLN A 317 -17.56 4.52 14.56
N ASN A 318 -17.76 4.03 15.79
CA ASN A 318 -17.49 2.63 16.10
C ASN A 318 -18.64 1.75 15.62
N LEU A 319 -18.43 1.02 14.53
CA LEU A 319 -19.35 0.04 13.96
C LEU A 319 -18.89 -1.40 14.17
N LEU A 320 -17.73 -1.61 14.77
CA LEU A 320 -17.17 -2.92 15.08
C LEU A 320 -17.58 -3.32 16.51
N THR A 321 -18.85 -3.50 16.75
CA THR A 321 -19.40 -4.06 17.99
C THR A 321 -19.85 -5.51 17.73
N ARG A 322 -19.96 -6.33 18.76
CA ARG A 322 -20.50 -7.71 18.60
C ARG A 322 -21.84 -7.71 17.90
N GLU A 323 -22.73 -6.80 18.27
CA GLU A 323 -24.07 -6.70 17.65
C GLU A 323 -24.00 -6.26 16.19
N SER A 324 -23.24 -5.19 15.91
CA SER A 324 -23.08 -4.70 14.55
C SER A 324 -22.38 -5.74 13.67
N PHE A 325 -21.34 -6.39 14.19
CA PHE A 325 -20.61 -7.42 13.43
C PHE A 325 -21.48 -8.65 13.14
N ALA A 326 -22.31 -9.08 14.10
CA ALA A 326 -23.28 -10.15 13.87
C ALA A 326 -24.29 -9.80 12.76
N ASN A 327 -24.68 -8.53 12.64
CA ASN A 327 -25.55 -8.05 11.57
C ASN A 327 -24.83 -7.98 10.21
N PHE A 328 -23.51 -7.73 10.22
CA PHE A 328 -22.68 -7.71 9.00
C PHE A 328 -22.25 -9.12 8.57
N ALA A 329 -22.06 -10.02 9.53
CA ALA A 329 -21.50 -11.35 9.32
C ALA A 329 -22.55 -12.41 8.93
N GLN A 330 -23.59 -12.03 8.21
CA GLN A 330 -24.49 -13.02 7.64
C GLN A 330 -23.75 -13.76 6.52
N LEU A 331 -23.31 -14.98 6.85
CA LEU A 331 -22.70 -15.84 5.83
C LEU A 331 -23.72 -16.09 4.72
N PRO A 332 -23.33 -15.92 3.46
CA PRO A 332 -24.20 -16.28 2.34
C PRO A 332 -24.49 -17.78 2.37
N GLU A 333 -25.59 -18.19 1.77
CA GLU A 333 -25.77 -19.58 1.39
C GLU A 333 -24.66 -19.92 0.37
N LEU A 334 -23.62 -20.58 0.84
CA LEU A 334 -22.55 -21.10 0.00
C LEU A 334 -23.06 -22.38 -0.68
N SER A 335 -22.41 -22.76 -1.77
CA SER A 335 -22.64 -24.03 -2.42
C SER A 335 -22.62 -25.17 -1.39
N SER A 336 -23.51 -26.13 -1.53
CA SER A 336 -23.50 -27.37 -0.71
C SER A 336 -22.30 -28.28 -1.03
N GLN A 337 -21.55 -27.97 -2.08
CA GLN A 337 -20.34 -28.70 -2.49
C GLN A 337 -19.15 -28.19 -1.69
N GLU A 338 -18.76 -28.89 -0.62
CA GLU A 338 -17.62 -28.54 0.23
C GLU A 338 -16.28 -28.51 -0.56
N GLU A 339 -16.20 -29.21 -1.67
CA GLU A 339 -15.05 -29.24 -2.59
C GLU A 339 -14.73 -27.86 -3.19
N LEU A 340 -15.71 -26.95 -3.24
CA LEU A 340 -15.52 -25.56 -3.71
C LEU A 340 -14.94 -24.66 -2.62
N TYR A 341 -14.85 -25.10 -1.39
CA TYR A 341 -14.34 -24.29 -0.29
C TYR A 341 -12.81 -24.19 -0.33
N LYS A 342 -12.33 -22.95 -0.21
CA LYS A 342 -10.92 -22.62 -0.33
C LYS A 342 -10.40 -21.97 0.94
N PRO A 343 -9.22 -22.40 1.44
CA PRO A 343 -8.56 -21.72 2.55
C PRO A 343 -8.03 -20.34 2.11
N VAL A 344 -8.48 -19.29 2.81
CA VAL A 344 -8.11 -17.90 2.53
C VAL A 344 -7.77 -17.19 3.82
N GLN A 345 -6.71 -16.40 3.80
CA GLN A 345 -6.31 -15.52 4.89
C GLN A 345 -6.14 -14.10 4.38
N ILE A 346 -6.94 -13.17 4.90
CA ILE A 346 -6.87 -11.75 4.53
C ILE A 346 -5.95 -11.04 5.50
N THR A 347 -4.88 -10.47 4.99
CA THR A 347 -3.92 -9.72 5.79
C THR A 347 -3.87 -8.26 5.38
N ALA A 348 -3.83 -7.37 6.36
CA ALA A 348 -3.61 -5.95 6.18
C ALA A 348 -2.20 -5.56 6.65
N SER A 349 -1.62 -4.58 5.98
CA SER A 349 -0.36 -3.97 6.36
C SER A 349 -0.49 -2.45 6.26
N GLY A 350 0.20 -1.73 7.12
CA GLY A 350 0.14 -0.29 7.13
C GLY A 350 1.13 0.35 8.09
N PRO A 351 1.27 1.68 8.05
CA PRO A 351 2.13 2.40 8.98
C PRO A 351 1.62 2.35 10.43
N ASP A 352 0.39 1.89 10.66
CA ASP A 352 -0.27 1.68 11.95
C ASP A 352 0.04 0.31 12.57
N THR A 353 0.64 -0.62 11.82
CA THR A 353 0.99 -1.96 12.31
C THR A 353 2.43 -2.04 12.80
N ASP A 354 2.74 -2.93 13.78
CA ASP A 354 4.10 -3.18 14.28
C ASP A 354 4.99 -3.84 13.24
N HIS A 355 4.36 -4.63 12.38
CA HIS A 355 5.03 -5.49 11.44
C HIS A 355 4.61 -5.11 10.01
N ALA A 356 5.55 -5.12 9.07
CA ALA A 356 5.26 -5.07 7.66
C ALA A 356 4.77 -6.44 7.19
N SER A 357 3.53 -6.80 7.58
CA SER A 357 3.02 -8.17 7.55
C SER A 357 3.04 -8.78 6.15
N ILE A 358 2.61 -8.02 5.12
CA ILE A 358 2.64 -8.47 3.71
C ILE A 358 4.10 -8.69 3.25
N MET A 359 5.01 -7.76 3.59
CA MET A 359 6.44 -7.92 3.24
C MET A 359 7.05 -9.14 3.91
N GLN A 360 6.74 -9.37 5.19
CA GLN A 360 7.24 -10.54 5.93
C GLN A 360 6.69 -11.85 5.35
N ALA A 361 5.42 -11.87 4.94
CA ALA A 361 4.83 -13.02 4.25
C ALA A 361 5.51 -13.29 2.90
N TYR A 362 5.78 -12.25 2.12
CA TYR A 362 6.51 -12.36 0.84
C TYR A 362 7.95 -12.83 1.05
N PHE A 363 8.66 -12.26 2.03
CA PHE A 363 9.99 -12.73 2.41
C PHE A 363 9.98 -14.21 2.80
N CYS A 364 9.03 -14.62 3.64
CA CYS A 364 8.88 -16.00 4.07
C CYS A 364 8.59 -16.92 2.87
N ALA A 365 7.66 -16.53 1.98
CA ALA A 365 7.29 -17.32 0.81
C ALA A 365 8.47 -17.50 -0.15
N ILE A 366 9.17 -16.41 -0.49
CA ILE A 366 10.32 -16.44 -1.40
C ILE A 366 11.49 -17.23 -0.81
N SER A 367 11.79 -17.05 0.49
CA SER A 367 12.91 -17.74 1.16
C SER A 367 12.69 -19.23 1.38
N ASN A 368 11.44 -19.70 1.34
CA ASN A 368 11.09 -21.12 1.56
C ASN A 368 10.56 -21.80 0.30
N ALA A 369 10.57 -21.11 -0.85
CA ALA A 369 10.21 -21.70 -2.13
C ALA A 369 11.14 -22.87 -2.48
N ARG A 370 10.57 -23.94 -3.06
CA ARG A 370 11.30 -25.19 -3.37
C ARG A 370 11.69 -25.28 -4.84
N TRP A 371 10.77 -24.87 -5.76
CA TRP A 371 10.98 -25.04 -7.19
C TRP A 371 10.56 -23.84 -8.04
N SER A 372 9.57 -23.03 -7.63
CA SER A 372 9.13 -21.95 -8.49
C SER A 372 8.59 -20.72 -7.73
N ILE A 373 8.92 -19.54 -8.28
CA ILE A 373 8.36 -18.25 -7.86
C ILE A 373 7.93 -17.52 -9.13
N ARG A 374 6.67 -17.08 -9.19
CA ARG A 374 6.15 -16.26 -10.29
C ARG A 374 5.53 -14.99 -9.73
N ILE A 375 5.93 -13.87 -10.28
CA ILE A 375 5.52 -12.54 -9.79
C ILE A 375 5.03 -11.69 -10.95
N THR A 376 3.88 -11.07 -10.77
CA THR A 376 3.43 -9.95 -11.60
C THR A 376 3.28 -8.73 -10.71
N THR A 377 4.00 -7.65 -11.03
CA THR A 377 3.96 -6.41 -10.25
C THR A 377 4.26 -5.21 -11.14
N PRO A 378 3.62 -4.04 -10.93
CA PRO A 378 3.97 -2.84 -11.69
C PRO A 378 5.34 -2.27 -11.29
N TYR A 379 5.80 -2.52 -10.07
CA TYR A 379 7.03 -1.95 -9.51
C TYR A 379 7.85 -3.02 -8.81
N LEU A 380 9.17 -2.95 -8.97
CA LEU A 380 10.14 -3.87 -8.35
C LEU A 380 11.23 -3.05 -7.66
N ILE A 381 10.93 -2.57 -6.45
CA ILE A 381 11.86 -1.78 -5.62
C ILE A 381 12.15 -2.57 -4.35
N LEU A 382 13.23 -3.33 -4.38
CA LEU A 382 13.56 -4.29 -3.34
C LEU A 382 14.40 -3.67 -2.22
N ASN A 383 14.09 -4.01 -0.97
CA ASN A 383 15.04 -3.79 0.13
C ASN A 383 16.10 -4.90 0.17
N GLY A 384 17.10 -4.72 1.03
CA GLY A 384 18.19 -5.70 1.17
C GLY A 384 17.70 -7.10 1.54
N SER A 385 16.68 -7.21 2.37
CA SER A 385 16.13 -8.50 2.82
C SER A 385 15.45 -9.26 1.68
N LEU A 386 14.54 -8.61 0.95
CA LEU A 386 13.86 -9.24 -0.20
C LEU A 386 14.85 -9.56 -1.33
N LEU A 387 15.79 -8.64 -1.62
CA LEU A 387 16.82 -8.90 -2.62
C LEU A 387 17.67 -10.11 -2.24
N MET A 388 18.04 -10.26 -0.97
CA MET A 388 18.76 -11.43 -0.49
C MET A 388 17.91 -12.70 -0.59
N ALA A 389 16.61 -12.64 -0.27
CA ALA A 389 15.70 -13.77 -0.44
C ALA A 389 15.65 -14.25 -1.91
N PHE A 390 15.51 -13.33 -2.87
CA PHE A 390 15.56 -13.64 -4.32
C PHE A 390 16.87 -14.29 -4.73
N LYS A 391 18.01 -13.72 -4.28
CA LYS A 391 19.33 -14.26 -4.57
C LYS A 391 19.49 -15.69 -4.02
N THR A 392 19.10 -15.89 -2.78
CA THR A 392 19.19 -17.19 -2.13
C THR A 392 18.31 -18.22 -2.83
N ALA A 393 17.06 -17.89 -3.15
CA ALA A 393 16.16 -18.79 -3.86
C ALA A 393 16.71 -19.15 -5.25
N ALA A 394 17.18 -18.16 -6.04
CA ALA A 394 17.74 -18.39 -7.36
C ALA A 394 19.00 -19.29 -7.31
N LEU A 395 19.92 -19.01 -6.39
CA LEU A 395 21.14 -19.81 -6.20
C LEU A 395 20.84 -21.21 -5.64
N SER A 396 19.71 -21.40 -4.99
CA SER A 396 19.24 -22.73 -4.54
C SER A 396 18.53 -23.53 -5.65
N GLY A 397 18.45 -22.98 -6.88
CA GLY A 397 17.87 -23.66 -8.04
C GLY A 397 16.35 -23.41 -8.22
N VAL A 398 15.75 -22.51 -7.45
CA VAL A 398 14.34 -22.12 -7.63
C VAL A 398 14.18 -21.33 -8.92
N LYS A 399 13.24 -21.73 -9.77
CA LYS A 399 12.90 -20.99 -10.99
C LYS A 399 12.11 -19.75 -10.67
N ILE A 400 12.67 -18.57 -10.96
CA ILE A 400 12.03 -17.28 -10.67
C ILE A 400 11.67 -16.56 -11.96
N GLN A 401 10.40 -16.19 -12.12
CA GLN A 401 9.86 -15.49 -13.29
C GLN A 401 9.10 -14.24 -12.83
N ILE A 402 9.44 -13.07 -13.40
CA ILE A 402 8.86 -11.79 -13.01
C ILE A 402 8.33 -11.06 -14.25
N ILE A 403 7.05 -10.69 -14.24
CA ILE A 403 6.43 -9.85 -15.28
C ILE A 403 6.29 -8.42 -14.75
N LEU A 404 6.79 -7.47 -15.53
CA LEU A 404 6.82 -6.03 -15.22
C LEU A 404 6.29 -5.22 -16.41
N PRO A 405 5.85 -3.96 -16.22
CA PRO A 405 5.41 -3.13 -17.33
C PRO A 405 6.56 -2.84 -18.32
N GLY A 406 6.28 -2.92 -19.62
CA GLY A 406 7.19 -2.45 -20.67
C GLY A 406 7.16 -0.93 -20.88
N LYS A 407 6.22 -0.22 -20.22
CA LYS A 407 6.02 1.24 -20.31
C LYS A 407 6.05 1.87 -18.91
N ALA A 408 6.50 3.12 -18.83
CA ALA A 408 6.51 3.88 -17.57
C ALA A 408 5.16 4.56 -17.32
N ASP A 409 4.63 4.46 -16.11
CA ASP A 409 3.59 5.36 -15.59
C ASP A 409 4.19 6.45 -14.70
N HIS A 410 5.23 6.11 -13.94
CA HIS A 410 6.05 7.00 -13.13
C HIS A 410 7.53 6.85 -13.49
N PHE A 411 8.16 7.93 -13.96
CA PHE A 411 9.54 7.91 -14.46
C PHE A 411 10.54 7.32 -13.45
N ILE A 412 10.56 7.85 -12.22
CA ILE A 412 11.55 7.44 -11.20
C ILE A 412 11.35 5.96 -10.82
N VAL A 413 10.11 5.52 -10.64
CA VAL A 413 9.79 4.13 -10.24
C VAL A 413 10.15 3.14 -11.35
N PHE A 414 9.84 3.48 -12.60
CA PHE A 414 10.16 2.65 -13.76
C PHE A 414 11.68 2.42 -13.90
N TRP A 415 12.47 3.50 -13.87
CA TRP A 415 13.91 3.39 -13.98
C TRP A 415 14.54 2.80 -12.72
N GLY A 416 13.97 3.08 -11.55
CA GLY A 416 14.35 2.46 -10.28
C GLY A 416 14.16 0.94 -10.31
N SER A 417 13.02 0.44 -10.78
CA SER A 417 12.77 -1.01 -10.95
C SER A 417 13.78 -1.67 -11.89
N ARG A 418 14.09 -1.04 -13.00
CA ARG A 418 15.08 -1.56 -13.99
C ARG A 418 16.50 -1.65 -13.41
N SER A 419 16.83 -0.87 -12.39
CA SER A 419 18.15 -0.92 -11.75
C SER A 419 18.45 -2.26 -11.06
N TYR A 420 17.42 -3.04 -10.71
CA TYR A 420 17.55 -4.37 -10.12
C TYR A 420 17.66 -5.49 -11.16
N TYR A 421 17.32 -5.23 -12.44
CA TYR A 421 17.26 -6.27 -13.47
C TYR A 421 18.60 -6.96 -13.67
N ARG A 422 19.69 -6.21 -13.79
CA ARG A 422 21.01 -6.78 -14.03
C ARG A 422 21.37 -7.83 -12.98
N GLU A 423 21.23 -7.46 -11.72
CA GLU A 423 21.60 -8.29 -10.58
C GLU A 423 20.77 -9.58 -10.52
N LEU A 424 19.48 -9.51 -10.86
CA LEU A 424 18.58 -10.65 -10.89
C LEU A 424 18.82 -11.53 -12.14
N LEU A 425 19.03 -10.93 -13.31
CA LEU A 425 19.32 -11.66 -14.55
C LEU A 425 20.63 -12.44 -14.47
N GLU A 426 21.68 -11.89 -13.82
CA GLU A 426 22.96 -12.56 -13.59
C GLU A 426 22.81 -13.82 -12.71
N LEU A 427 21.74 -13.93 -11.93
CA LEU A 427 21.39 -15.11 -11.12
C LEU A 427 20.42 -16.08 -11.81
N GLY A 428 20.09 -15.83 -13.08
CA GLY A 428 19.18 -16.68 -13.84
C GLY A 428 17.69 -16.39 -13.62
N VAL A 429 17.32 -15.32 -12.91
CA VAL A 429 15.93 -14.88 -12.83
C VAL A 429 15.44 -14.44 -14.20
N GLU A 430 14.30 -14.94 -14.63
CA GLU A 430 13.68 -14.57 -15.89
C GLU A 430 12.79 -13.33 -15.71
N ILE A 431 13.10 -12.25 -16.43
CA ILE A 431 12.34 -11.00 -16.40
C ILE A 431 11.64 -10.79 -17.74
N TYR A 432 10.35 -10.45 -17.67
CA TYR A 432 9.50 -10.22 -18.84
C TYR A 432 8.89 -8.82 -18.77
N GLU A 433 8.95 -8.08 -19.88
CA GLU A 433 8.34 -6.76 -20.03
C GLU A 433 7.04 -6.89 -20.85
N TYR A 434 5.89 -6.66 -20.20
CA TYR A 434 4.56 -6.74 -20.81
C TYR A 434 4.40 -5.72 -21.95
N GLN A 435 3.92 -6.16 -23.13
CA GLN A 435 3.86 -5.34 -24.33
C GLN A 435 2.44 -5.00 -24.77
N ALA A 436 1.42 -5.78 -24.39
CA ALA A 436 0.06 -5.58 -24.88
C ALA A 436 -0.64 -4.33 -24.30
N GLY A 437 -0.01 -3.68 -23.31
CA GLY A 437 -0.55 -2.50 -22.67
C GLY A 437 0.25 -2.13 -21.43
N PHE A 438 -0.45 -1.83 -20.33
CA PHE A 438 0.16 -1.60 -19.01
C PHE A 438 -0.29 -2.67 -18.03
N ILE A 439 0.65 -3.41 -17.45
CA ILE A 439 0.35 -4.41 -16.43
C ILE A 439 0.51 -3.81 -15.04
N HIS A 440 -0.56 -3.91 -14.23
CA HIS A 440 -0.62 -3.35 -12.88
C HIS A 440 -1.05 -4.39 -11.84
N ALA A 441 -1.15 -5.66 -12.21
CA ALA A 441 -1.48 -6.76 -11.31
C ALA A 441 -0.44 -6.92 -10.20
N LYS A 442 -0.86 -7.35 -9.02
CA LYS A 442 -0.03 -7.65 -7.86
C LYS A 442 -0.28 -9.09 -7.47
N VAL A 443 0.52 -9.97 -8.01
CA VAL A 443 0.38 -11.42 -7.88
C VAL A 443 1.73 -12.02 -7.52
N LEU A 444 1.74 -12.88 -6.51
CA LEU A 444 2.85 -13.74 -6.15
C LEU A 444 2.33 -15.18 -6.10
N ILE A 445 2.93 -16.07 -6.87
CA ILE A 445 2.65 -17.51 -6.86
C ILE A 445 3.93 -18.24 -6.44
N VAL A 446 3.83 -19.12 -5.47
CA VAL A 446 4.97 -19.92 -4.98
C VAL A 446 4.60 -21.39 -4.98
N ASP A 447 5.45 -22.20 -5.61
CA ASP A 447 5.41 -23.65 -5.63
C ASP A 447 4.05 -24.25 -6.06
N ASP A 448 3.27 -23.48 -6.84
CA ASP A 448 1.96 -23.86 -7.36
C ASP A 448 0.91 -24.19 -6.27
N GLU A 449 1.21 -23.89 -5.01
CA GLU A 449 0.39 -24.18 -3.82
C GLU A 449 -0.03 -22.94 -3.03
N LEU A 450 0.58 -21.78 -3.32
CA LEU A 450 0.29 -20.51 -2.66
C LEU A 450 0.09 -19.42 -3.69
N LEU A 451 -1.04 -18.72 -3.60
CA LEU A 451 -1.32 -17.51 -4.33
C LEU A 451 -1.48 -16.34 -3.37
N SER A 452 -0.75 -15.26 -3.59
CA SER A 452 -1.04 -13.95 -2.99
C SER A 452 -1.50 -12.98 -4.07
N THR A 453 -2.60 -12.30 -3.83
CA THR A 453 -3.08 -11.20 -4.67
C THR A 453 -3.73 -10.11 -3.80
N GLY A 454 -3.66 -8.85 -4.25
CA GLY A 454 -4.18 -7.72 -3.47
C GLY A 454 -3.75 -6.37 -3.99
N THR A 455 -3.49 -5.46 -3.08
CA THR A 455 -3.20 -4.06 -3.42
C THR A 455 -1.71 -3.71 -3.38
N ALA A 456 -0.88 -4.51 -2.66
CA ALA A 456 0.51 -4.22 -2.41
C ALA A 456 1.41 -4.50 -3.61
N ASN A 457 2.12 -3.48 -4.10
CA ASN A 457 3.20 -3.65 -5.07
C ASN A 457 4.44 -4.26 -4.40
N MET A 458 5.39 -4.74 -5.21
CA MET A 458 6.70 -5.19 -4.73
C MET A 458 7.65 -3.99 -4.58
N ASP A 459 7.26 -3.01 -3.74
CA ASP A 459 8.03 -1.81 -3.47
C ASP A 459 8.02 -1.43 -1.98
N LEU A 460 9.01 -0.61 -1.58
CA LEU A 460 9.18 -0.21 -0.18
C LEU A 460 8.03 0.67 0.32
N ARG A 461 7.43 1.46 -0.56
CA ARG A 461 6.32 2.33 -0.21
C ARG A 461 5.08 1.53 0.15
N SER A 462 4.74 0.51 -0.65
CA SER A 462 3.63 -0.41 -0.36
C SER A 462 3.85 -1.17 0.94
N PHE A 463 5.09 -1.58 1.23
CA PHE A 463 5.37 -2.37 2.42
C PHE A 463 5.44 -1.57 3.73
N ASN A 464 5.84 -0.28 3.68
CA ASN A 464 6.15 0.47 4.91
C ASN A 464 5.28 1.71 5.13
N HIS A 465 4.69 2.29 4.06
CA HIS A 465 4.05 3.61 4.12
C HIS A 465 2.58 3.60 3.73
N ASN A 466 2.16 2.70 2.85
CA ASN A 466 0.78 2.61 2.43
C ASN A 466 -0.01 1.66 3.34
N PHE A 467 -1.31 1.95 3.46
CA PHE A 467 -2.27 0.96 3.93
C PHE A 467 -2.60 0.02 2.77
N GLU A 468 -2.26 -1.22 2.91
CA GLU A 468 -2.43 -2.27 1.90
C GLU A 468 -3.24 -3.43 2.46
N VAL A 469 -3.77 -4.27 1.57
CA VAL A 469 -4.46 -5.50 1.92
C VAL A 469 -4.17 -6.57 0.87
N ALA A 470 -3.98 -7.80 1.30
CA ALA A 470 -3.74 -8.96 0.43
C ALA A 470 -4.55 -10.18 0.89
N ALA A 471 -4.99 -10.97 -0.06
CA ALA A 471 -5.50 -12.31 0.15
C ALA A 471 -4.38 -13.32 -0.09
N MET A 472 -4.12 -14.17 0.91
CA MET A 472 -3.32 -15.38 0.79
C MET A 472 -4.26 -16.54 0.59
N ILE A 473 -4.14 -17.24 -0.53
CA ILE A 473 -5.00 -18.34 -0.92
C ILE A 473 -4.15 -19.61 -0.97
N TYR A 474 -4.54 -20.60 -0.18
CA TYR A 474 -3.79 -21.84 0.05
C TYR A 474 -4.46 -23.00 -0.68
N ASP A 475 -4.66 -22.88 -1.99
CA ASP A 475 -5.38 -23.85 -2.80
C ASP A 475 -4.74 -24.02 -4.18
N GLU A 476 -4.42 -25.27 -4.54
CA GLU A 476 -3.76 -25.59 -5.82
C GLU A 476 -4.65 -25.31 -7.03
N SER A 477 -5.96 -25.49 -6.93
CA SER A 477 -6.86 -25.28 -8.06
C SER A 477 -6.99 -23.79 -8.42
N ILE A 478 -7.05 -22.93 -7.41
CA ILE A 478 -7.04 -21.47 -7.59
C ILE A 478 -5.67 -21.00 -8.07
N THR A 479 -4.60 -21.58 -7.52
CA THR A 479 -3.23 -21.29 -7.96
C THR A 479 -3.02 -21.69 -9.43
N ALA A 480 -3.58 -22.83 -9.88
CA ALA A 480 -3.53 -23.24 -11.28
C ALA A 480 -4.20 -22.22 -12.21
N GLN A 481 -5.36 -21.68 -11.86
CA GLN A 481 -6.02 -20.61 -12.63
C GLN A 481 -5.13 -19.35 -12.70
N ALA A 482 -4.49 -18.98 -11.58
CA ALA A 482 -3.55 -17.85 -11.57
C ALA A 482 -2.33 -18.10 -12.46
N LEU A 483 -1.85 -19.36 -12.55
CA LEU A 483 -0.77 -19.76 -13.44
C LEU A 483 -1.15 -19.67 -14.92
N GLU A 484 -2.39 -20.03 -15.28
CA GLU A 484 -2.90 -19.83 -16.64
C GLU A 484 -2.87 -18.34 -17.03
N HIS A 485 -3.35 -17.46 -16.16
CA HIS A 485 -3.28 -16.01 -16.38
C HIS A 485 -1.84 -15.50 -16.47
N PHE A 486 -0.94 -16.03 -15.61
CA PHE A 486 0.48 -15.68 -15.68
C PHE A 486 1.12 -16.12 -17.01
N ALA A 487 0.81 -17.31 -17.48
CA ALA A 487 1.29 -17.83 -18.76
C ALA A 487 0.78 -17.00 -19.95
N GLU A 488 -0.49 -16.57 -19.90
CA GLU A 488 -1.05 -15.67 -20.89
C GLU A 488 -0.35 -14.30 -20.89
N ASP A 489 -0.15 -13.69 -19.71
CA ASP A 489 0.57 -12.42 -19.57
C ASP A 489 2.02 -12.54 -20.05
N MET A 490 2.68 -13.68 -19.77
CA MET A 490 4.03 -13.97 -20.23
C MET A 490 4.09 -14.08 -21.75
N SER A 491 3.09 -14.70 -22.39
CA SER A 491 3.01 -14.82 -23.87
C SER A 491 2.91 -13.46 -24.57
N LYS A 492 2.35 -12.46 -23.87
CA LYS A 492 2.22 -11.07 -24.34
C LYS A 492 3.40 -10.19 -23.92
N SER A 493 4.46 -10.79 -23.35
CA SER A 493 5.61 -10.08 -22.80
C SER A 493 6.88 -10.39 -23.61
N ARG A 494 7.81 -9.44 -23.60
CA ARG A 494 9.15 -9.62 -24.16
C ARG A 494 10.11 -10.04 -23.03
N LYS A 495 10.78 -11.18 -23.22
CA LYS A 495 11.84 -11.61 -22.29
C LYS A 495 13.03 -10.65 -22.37
N VAL A 496 13.53 -10.22 -21.22
CA VAL A 496 14.73 -9.39 -21.11
C VAL A 496 15.96 -10.29 -21.16
N VAL A 497 16.81 -10.09 -22.14
CA VAL A 497 18.05 -10.86 -22.32
C VAL A 497 19.20 -10.11 -21.65
N LEU A 498 20.00 -10.80 -20.82
CA LEU A 498 21.10 -10.22 -20.05
C LEU A 498 22.11 -9.48 -20.94
N ASP A 499 22.55 -10.10 -22.04
CA ASP A 499 23.53 -9.49 -22.95
C ASP A 499 23.03 -8.19 -23.59
N GLU A 500 21.76 -8.17 -24.03
CA GLU A 500 21.15 -6.96 -24.58
C GLU A 500 21.01 -5.90 -23.49
N PHE A 501 20.61 -6.31 -22.29
CA PHE A 501 20.46 -5.42 -21.17
C PHE A 501 21.79 -4.81 -20.70
N GLN A 502 22.88 -5.55 -20.77
CA GLN A 502 24.22 -5.05 -20.47
C GLN A 502 24.76 -4.06 -21.51
N ARG A 503 24.38 -4.21 -22.80
CA ARG A 503 24.81 -3.33 -23.91
C ARG A 503 24.10 -1.98 -23.98
N ARG A 504 23.09 -1.74 -23.13
CA ARG A 504 22.37 -0.45 -23.09
C ARG A 504 23.31 0.72 -22.81
N SER A 505 22.95 1.91 -23.33
CA SER A 505 23.80 3.09 -23.24
C SER A 505 24.15 3.45 -21.78
N ILE A 506 25.34 4.06 -21.59
CA ILE A 506 25.82 4.52 -20.29
C ILE A 506 24.86 5.54 -19.67
N PHE A 507 24.18 6.35 -20.50
CA PHE A 507 23.16 7.30 -20.04
C PHE A 507 21.98 6.57 -19.36
N LYS A 508 21.44 5.50 -19.98
CA LYS A 508 20.36 4.70 -19.36
C LYS A 508 20.81 4.08 -18.04
N LYS A 509 22.04 3.55 -17.98
CA LYS A 509 22.63 3.01 -16.74
C LYS A 509 22.74 4.10 -15.66
N GLY A 510 23.14 5.31 -16.04
CA GLY A 510 23.21 6.46 -15.13
C GLY A 510 21.83 6.86 -14.57
N VAL A 511 20.81 6.91 -15.43
CA VAL A 511 19.43 7.20 -15.01
C VAL A 511 18.91 6.13 -14.04
N GLU A 512 19.11 4.83 -14.35
CA GLU A 512 18.75 3.73 -13.47
C GLU A 512 19.42 3.85 -12.09
N SER A 513 20.73 4.11 -12.07
CA SER A 513 21.51 4.27 -10.84
C SER A 513 21.05 5.48 -10.04
N LEU A 514 20.78 6.61 -10.69
CA LEU A 514 20.25 7.80 -10.05
C LEU A 514 18.85 7.55 -9.45
N CYS A 515 17.95 6.92 -10.22
CA CYS A 515 16.61 6.58 -9.73
C CYS A 515 16.66 5.58 -8.56
N ARG A 516 17.64 4.66 -8.53
CA ARG A 516 17.84 3.74 -7.40
C ARG A 516 18.13 4.46 -6.08
N LEU A 517 18.78 5.62 -6.10
CA LEU A 517 19.01 6.40 -4.88
C LEU A 517 17.71 6.86 -4.21
N PHE A 518 16.62 6.96 -4.96
CA PHE A 518 15.31 7.30 -4.44
C PHE A 518 14.52 6.08 -3.95
N SER A 519 15.06 4.85 -4.07
CA SER A 519 14.37 3.62 -3.62
C SER A 519 13.81 3.70 -2.20
N PRO A 520 14.47 4.32 -1.21
CA PRO A 520 13.90 4.44 0.13
C PRO A 520 12.62 5.29 0.23
N LEU A 521 12.33 6.09 -0.80
CA LEU A 521 11.14 6.97 -0.90
C LEU A 521 10.03 6.38 -1.80
N LEU A 522 10.34 5.27 -2.51
CA LEU A 522 9.49 4.63 -3.52
C LEU A 522 8.80 3.37 -3.00
#